data_89b769ea151093eb8b247aa3dc488f5f
#
_entry.id   89b769ea151093eb8b247aa3dc488f5f
#
_cell.length_a   1.000
_cell.length_b   1.000
_cell.length_c   1.000
_cell.angle_alpha   90.00
_cell.angle_beta   90.00
_cell.angle_gamma   90.00
#
_symmetry.space_group_name_H-M   'P 1'
#
loop_
_entity.id
_entity.type
_entity.pdbx_description
1 polymer ?
#
loop_
_entity_poly.entity_id
_entity_poly.type
_entity_poly.pdbx_seq_one_letter_code
_entity_poly.pdbx_strand_id
1 'polypeptide(L)'
;GAGGAAAGAAAGDTLEDNLARGLPHDELFVYEHALRCGRSVVIVLGDSDEQAEAARQVLGQSGAESLDAAREDWWVGLRDAEKQECAEAGGDFARDEPDYRRGFEAALHPRARGRSYEEDAGRLRERFGEDCERPPFRAGYERGRRYQSEMAERHKG
;
A
#
# COMPACT_ATOMS: atom_id res chain seq x y z
N GLY A 1 10.16 37.78 0.99
CA GLY A 1 11.54 37.52 1.13
C GLY A 1 11.79 36.05 0.91
N ALA A 2 12.40 35.71 -0.22
CA ALA A 2 12.73 34.36 -0.61
C ALA A 2 13.80 33.81 0.33
N GLY A 3 13.53 32.68 0.94
CA GLY A 3 14.46 31.85 1.69
C GLY A 3 14.19 30.40 1.34
N GLY A 4 14.49 30.07 0.10
CA GLY A 4 14.33 28.69 -0.36
C GLY A 4 15.58 27.90 -0.10
N ALA A 5 15.43 26.85 0.57
CA ALA A 5 16.12 25.63 0.78
C ALA A 5 17.23 25.28 -0.23
N ALA A 6 18.45 25.23 0.24
CA ALA A 6 19.49 24.41 -0.33
C ALA A 6 20.16 23.64 0.81
N ALA A 7 19.49 22.62 1.31
CA ALA A 7 20.06 21.64 2.23
C ALA A 7 19.66 20.25 1.72
N GLY A 8 20.19 19.88 0.57
CA GLY A 8 19.71 18.69 -0.09
C GLY A 8 20.74 17.77 -0.66
N ALA A 9 21.87 17.48 -0.11
CA ALA A 9 22.72 16.43 -0.67
C ALA A 9 23.44 15.54 0.36
N ALA A 10 23.48 15.92 1.62
CA ALA A 10 24.11 15.09 2.65
C ALA A 10 23.11 14.41 3.61
N ALA A 11 21.80 14.68 3.43
CA ALA A 11 20.74 14.11 4.26
C ALA A 11 20.00 12.94 3.55
N GLY A 12 20.41 12.55 2.34
CA GLY A 12 19.72 11.54 1.54
C GLY A 12 19.63 10.20 2.27
N ASP A 13 20.75 9.63 2.64
CA ASP A 13 20.82 8.31 3.25
C ASP A 13 20.12 8.26 4.63
N THR A 14 20.26 9.31 5.44
CA THR A 14 19.59 9.37 6.74
C THR A 14 18.11 9.64 6.63
N LEU A 15 17.67 10.39 5.63
CA LEU A 15 16.26 10.66 5.39
C LEU A 15 15.57 9.42 4.81
N GLU A 16 16.19 8.74 3.84
CA GLU A 16 15.71 7.47 3.29
C GLU A 16 15.61 6.39 4.37
N ASP A 17 16.63 6.25 5.22
CA ASP A 17 16.64 5.33 6.35
C ASP A 17 15.55 5.65 7.41
N ASN A 18 15.31 6.93 7.69
CA ASN A 18 14.28 7.35 8.63
C ASN A 18 12.88 7.21 8.01
N LEU A 19 12.71 7.51 6.74
CA LEU A 19 11.47 7.27 6.01
C LEU A 19 11.18 5.77 5.91
N ALA A 20 12.21 4.94 5.64
CA ALA A 20 12.05 3.50 5.60
C ALA A 20 11.70 2.88 6.96
N ARG A 21 12.12 3.49 8.07
CA ARG A 21 11.79 3.04 9.43
C ARG A 21 10.47 3.59 9.97
N GLY A 22 10.06 4.77 9.51
CA GLY A 22 8.87 5.48 10.02
C GLY A 22 7.63 5.33 9.15
N LEU A 23 7.77 4.88 7.89
CA LEU A 23 6.63 4.64 7.02
C LEU A 23 6.02 3.25 7.28
N PRO A 24 4.69 3.18 7.40
CA PRO A 24 4.00 1.90 7.39
C PRO A 24 4.28 1.18 6.07
N HIS A 25 5.07 0.11 6.12
CA HIS A 25 5.45 -0.66 4.92
C HIS A 25 4.25 -1.25 4.18
N ASP A 26 3.14 -1.45 4.88
CA ASP A 26 1.89 -1.98 4.33
C ASP A 26 1.20 -1.04 3.34
N GLU A 27 1.61 0.22 3.32
CA GLU A 27 0.94 1.30 2.59
C GLU A 27 1.78 1.89 1.47
N LEU A 28 3.00 1.39 1.29
CA LEU A 28 3.92 1.91 0.27
C LEU A 28 3.32 1.88 -1.14
N PHE A 29 2.50 0.88 -1.47
CA PHE A 29 1.83 0.80 -2.77
C PHE A 29 0.86 1.97 -3.01
N VAL A 30 0.22 2.49 -1.96
CA VAL A 30 -0.67 3.67 -2.07
C VAL A 30 0.15 4.92 -2.37
N TYR A 31 1.28 5.11 -1.68
CA TYR A 31 2.18 6.24 -1.96
C TYR A 31 2.75 6.19 -3.36
N GLU A 32 3.23 5.01 -3.79
CA GLU A 32 3.73 4.82 -5.15
C GLU A 32 2.65 5.12 -6.20
N HIS A 33 1.41 4.70 -5.95
CA HIS A 33 0.29 5.00 -6.84
C HIS A 33 0.01 6.50 -6.90
N ALA A 34 -0.07 7.17 -5.76
CA ALA A 34 -0.30 8.61 -5.70
C ALA A 34 0.76 9.39 -6.49
N LEU A 35 2.03 9.07 -6.29
CA LEU A 35 3.15 9.70 -7.01
C LEU A 35 3.06 9.46 -8.53
N ARG A 36 2.71 8.25 -8.95
CA ARG A 36 2.50 7.94 -10.38
C ARG A 36 1.33 8.70 -11.01
N CYS A 37 0.31 9.00 -10.23
CA CYS A 37 -0.80 9.85 -10.64
C CYS A 37 -0.47 11.35 -10.60
N GLY A 38 0.78 11.73 -10.36
CA GLY A 38 1.22 13.13 -10.28
C GLY A 38 0.80 13.85 -9.00
N ARG A 39 0.38 13.11 -7.98
CA ARG A 39 0.03 13.65 -6.66
C ARG A 39 1.28 13.82 -5.80
N SER A 40 1.23 14.71 -4.82
CA SER A 40 2.28 14.88 -3.82
C SER A 40 1.93 14.09 -2.57
N VAL A 41 2.92 13.44 -1.97
CA VAL A 41 2.80 12.77 -0.67
C VAL A 41 3.47 13.63 0.39
N VAL A 42 2.74 13.94 1.46
CA VAL A 42 3.25 14.70 2.62
C VAL A 42 3.35 13.75 3.80
N ILE A 43 4.55 13.65 4.37
CA ILE A 43 4.84 12.81 5.52
C ILE A 43 5.25 13.71 6.68
N VAL A 44 4.57 13.59 7.81
CA VAL A 44 4.90 14.28 9.04
C VAL A 44 5.34 13.26 10.07
N LEU A 45 6.55 13.42 10.56
CA LEU A 45 7.09 12.62 11.67
C LEU A 45 6.84 13.38 12.97
N GLY A 46 6.22 12.72 13.93
CA GLY A 46 5.94 13.25 15.26
C GLY A 46 6.45 12.28 16.33
N ASP A 47 6.83 12.83 17.47
CA ASP A 47 7.35 12.08 18.61
C ASP A 47 6.24 11.53 19.55
N SER A 48 4.98 11.89 19.28
CA SER A 48 3.82 11.47 20.06
C SER A 48 2.55 11.33 19.21
N ASP A 49 1.59 10.55 19.70
CA ASP A 49 0.28 10.40 19.08
C ASP A 49 -0.49 11.73 19.01
N GLU A 50 -0.30 12.61 19.99
CA GLU A 50 -0.92 13.95 20.00
C GLU A 50 -0.40 14.81 18.86
N GLN A 51 0.91 14.77 18.59
CA GLN A 51 1.52 15.48 17.45
C GLN A 51 1.07 14.91 16.12
N ALA A 52 0.97 13.59 16.02
CA ALA A 52 0.46 12.93 14.83
C ALA A 52 -0.99 13.30 14.53
N GLU A 53 -1.83 13.37 15.56
CA GLU A 53 -3.24 13.78 15.42
C GLU A 53 -3.37 15.26 15.03
N ALA A 54 -2.58 16.14 15.66
CA ALA A 54 -2.55 17.54 15.30
C ALA A 54 -2.11 17.75 13.84
N ALA A 55 -1.12 16.99 13.39
CA ALA A 55 -0.66 17.03 12.00
C ALA A 55 -1.76 16.56 11.03
N ARG A 56 -2.49 15.49 11.34
CA ARG A 56 -3.62 15.03 10.52
C ARG A 56 -4.69 16.08 10.37
N GLN A 57 -5.03 16.78 11.47
CA GLN A 57 -6.03 17.85 11.46
C GLN A 57 -5.59 19.02 10.57
N VAL A 58 -4.33 19.46 10.70
CA VAL A 58 -3.79 20.55 9.87
C VAL A 58 -3.76 20.16 8.39
N LEU A 59 -3.30 18.96 8.08
CA LEU A 59 -3.28 18.45 6.71
C LEU A 59 -4.70 18.37 6.12
N GLY A 60 -5.65 17.80 6.86
CA GLY A 60 -7.05 17.72 6.44
C GLY A 60 -7.69 19.08 6.20
N GLN A 61 -7.45 20.08 7.08
CA GLN A 61 -7.92 21.45 6.89
C GLN A 61 -7.27 22.13 5.68
N SER A 62 -6.06 21.70 5.31
CA SER A 62 -5.35 22.18 4.13
C SER A 62 -5.75 21.46 2.82
N GLY A 63 -6.74 20.56 2.89
CA GLY A 63 -7.26 19.83 1.73
C GLY A 63 -6.46 18.58 1.38
N ALA A 64 -5.61 18.10 2.27
CA ALA A 64 -4.94 16.82 2.06
C ALA A 64 -5.94 15.65 2.18
N GLU A 65 -5.84 14.70 1.26
CA GLU A 65 -6.58 13.45 1.31
C GLU A 65 -5.97 12.53 2.37
N SER A 66 -6.83 11.80 3.09
CA SER A 66 -6.36 10.79 4.04
C SER A 66 -5.82 9.56 3.30
N LEU A 67 -4.94 8.82 3.95
CA LEU A 67 -4.39 7.58 3.41
C LEU A 67 -5.48 6.53 3.16
N ASP A 68 -6.49 6.46 4.03
CA ASP A 68 -7.61 5.53 3.86
C ASP A 68 -8.44 5.88 2.63
N ALA A 69 -8.70 7.17 2.36
CA ALA A 69 -9.39 7.61 1.16
C ALA A 69 -8.55 7.30 -0.10
N ALA A 70 -7.26 7.56 -0.06
CA ALA A 70 -6.35 7.25 -1.18
C ALA A 70 -6.28 5.73 -1.47
N ARG A 71 -6.31 4.89 -0.42
CA ARG A 71 -6.38 3.43 -0.54
C ARG A 71 -7.69 2.97 -1.16
N GLU A 72 -8.80 3.59 -0.75
CA GLU A 72 -10.11 3.28 -1.31
C GLU A 72 -10.18 3.66 -2.79
N ASP A 73 -9.76 4.86 -3.16
CA ASP A 73 -9.71 5.32 -4.55
C ASP A 73 -8.83 4.40 -5.42
N TRP A 74 -7.69 3.97 -4.87
CA TRP A 74 -6.82 3.01 -5.56
C TRP A 74 -7.55 1.70 -5.83
N TRP A 75 -8.25 1.15 -4.82
CA TRP A 75 -8.99 -0.10 -4.97
C TRP A 75 -10.16 0.04 -5.95
N VAL A 76 -10.92 1.12 -5.86
CA VAL A 76 -12.02 1.42 -6.80
C VAL A 76 -11.51 1.42 -8.23
N GLY A 77 -10.32 1.94 -8.49
CA GLY A 77 -9.70 1.93 -9.82
C GLY A 77 -9.34 0.54 -10.35
N LEU A 78 -9.16 -0.45 -9.48
CA LEU A 78 -8.85 -1.83 -9.84
C LEU A 78 -10.06 -2.76 -9.80
N ARG A 79 -11.08 -2.41 -9.05
CA ARG A 79 -12.18 -3.27 -8.62
C ARG A 79 -12.87 -4.02 -9.75
N ASP A 80 -13.13 -3.35 -10.87
CA ASP A 80 -13.84 -3.97 -11.99
C ASP A 80 -12.98 -5.03 -12.69
N ALA A 81 -11.68 -4.78 -12.85
CA ALA A 81 -10.74 -5.76 -13.38
C ALA A 81 -10.59 -6.96 -12.44
N GLU A 82 -10.47 -6.71 -11.14
CA GLU A 82 -10.31 -7.77 -10.14
C GLU A 82 -11.60 -8.59 -9.94
N LYS A 83 -12.76 -7.98 -10.14
CA LYS A 83 -14.04 -8.70 -10.18
C LYS A 83 -14.09 -9.69 -11.34
N GLN A 84 -13.60 -9.30 -12.52
CA GLN A 84 -13.54 -10.18 -13.67
C GLN A 84 -12.54 -11.34 -13.42
N GLU A 85 -11.34 -11.06 -12.94
CA GLU A 85 -10.32 -12.07 -12.58
C GLU A 85 -10.86 -13.09 -11.57
N CYS A 86 -11.56 -12.61 -10.53
CA CYS A 86 -12.17 -13.48 -9.52
C CYS A 86 -13.25 -14.39 -10.14
N ALA A 87 -14.12 -13.84 -11.01
CA ALA A 87 -15.17 -14.60 -11.68
C ALA A 87 -14.59 -15.65 -12.63
N GLU A 88 -13.54 -15.34 -13.39
CA GLU A 88 -12.83 -16.29 -14.27
C GLU A 88 -12.19 -17.44 -13.47
N ALA A 89 -11.78 -17.17 -12.24
CA ALA A 89 -11.29 -18.18 -11.31
C ALA A 89 -12.42 -18.98 -10.59
N GLY A 90 -13.70 -18.69 -10.88
CA GLY A 90 -14.84 -19.35 -10.28
C GLY A 90 -15.22 -18.84 -8.89
N GLY A 91 -14.72 -17.68 -8.48
CA GLY A 91 -15.07 -17.02 -7.20
C GLY A 91 -16.34 -16.17 -7.27
N ASP A 92 -16.92 -15.90 -6.11
CA ASP A 92 -18.03 -14.96 -5.92
C ASP A 92 -17.50 -13.65 -5.34
N PHE A 93 -17.11 -12.73 -6.23
CA PHE A 93 -16.48 -11.48 -5.83
C PHE A 93 -17.37 -10.63 -4.90
N ALA A 94 -18.68 -10.64 -5.09
CA ALA A 94 -19.58 -9.85 -4.25
C ALA A 94 -19.55 -10.30 -2.78
N ARG A 95 -19.40 -11.62 -2.55
CA ARG A 95 -19.26 -12.21 -1.21
C ARG A 95 -17.84 -12.09 -0.69
N ASP A 96 -16.87 -12.31 -1.56
CA ASP A 96 -15.48 -12.62 -1.21
C ASP A 96 -14.56 -11.39 -1.26
N GLU A 97 -15.05 -10.24 -1.79
CA GLU A 97 -14.25 -9.02 -1.99
C GLU A 97 -13.45 -8.58 -0.76
N PRO A 98 -14.00 -8.56 0.47
CA PRO A 98 -13.23 -8.09 1.62
C PRO A 98 -11.98 -8.93 1.90
N ASP A 99 -12.10 -10.25 1.85
CA ASP A 99 -10.97 -11.16 2.08
C ASP A 99 -10.03 -11.19 0.88
N TYR A 100 -10.56 -11.15 -0.33
CA TYR A 100 -9.80 -11.07 -1.57
C TYR A 100 -8.91 -9.82 -1.59
N ARG A 101 -9.49 -8.64 -1.30
CA ARG A 101 -8.77 -7.36 -1.23
C ARG A 101 -7.67 -7.40 -0.18
N ARG A 102 -7.94 -7.94 1.02
CA ARG A 102 -6.92 -8.09 2.07
C ARG A 102 -5.74 -8.92 1.60
N GLY A 103 -6.00 -10.03 0.95
CA GLY A 103 -4.96 -10.88 0.38
C GLY A 103 -4.15 -10.15 -0.70
N PHE A 104 -4.85 -9.46 -1.60
CA PHE A 104 -4.23 -8.66 -2.66
C PHE A 104 -3.29 -7.60 -2.09
N GLU A 105 -3.76 -6.78 -1.15
CA GLU A 105 -2.96 -5.75 -0.49
C GLU A 105 -1.77 -6.36 0.29
N ALA A 106 -1.97 -7.50 0.95
CA ALA A 106 -0.91 -8.20 1.69
C ALA A 106 0.25 -8.64 0.78
N ALA A 107 -0.04 -8.99 -0.47
CA ALA A 107 0.97 -9.36 -1.45
C ALA A 107 1.80 -8.16 -1.95
N LEU A 108 1.26 -6.94 -1.85
CA LEU A 108 1.97 -5.72 -2.26
C LEU A 108 2.97 -5.24 -1.20
N HIS A 109 2.96 -5.84 -0.01
CA HIS A 109 3.93 -5.51 1.03
C HIS A 109 5.38 -5.79 0.54
N PRO A 110 6.37 -4.91 0.83
CA PRO A 110 7.74 -5.09 0.37
C PRO A 110 8.36 -6.44 0.74
N ARG A 111 8.05 -6.96 1.94
CA ARG A 111 8.54 -8.28 2.39
C ARG A 111 7.91 -9.46 1.66
N ALA A 112 6.79 -9.26 0.96
CA ALA A 112 6.15 -10.28 0.15
C ALA A 112 6.76 -10.38 -1.26
N ARG A 113 7.56 -9.39 -1.66
CA ARG A 113 8.12 -9.31 -3.01
C ARG A 113 8.92 -10.58 -3.36
N GLY A 114 8.50 -11.23 -4.44
CA GLY A 114 9.13 -12.45 -4.94
C GLY A 114 8.83 -13.72 -4.14
N ARG A 115 8.00 -13.64 -3.08
CA ARG A 115 7.64 -14.81 -2.26
C ARG A 115 6.31 -15.41 -2.68
N SER A 116 6.21 -16.73 -2.58
CA SER A 116 4.93 -17.42 -2.67
C SER A 116 4.10 -17.20 -1.40
N TYR A 117 2.81 -17.56 -1.44
CA TYR A 117 1.97 -17.55 -0.26
C TYR A 117 2.55 -18.41 0.88
N GLU A 118 3.05 -19.59 0.55
CA GLU A 118 3.63 -20.55 1.50
C GLU A 118 4.89 -19.99 2.17
N GLU A 119 5.75 -19.31 1.42
CA GLU A 119 6.96 -18.66 1.95
C GLU A 119 6.66 -17.48 2.85
N ASP A 120 5.52 -16.83 2.64
CA ASP A 120 5.08 -15.67 3.42
C ASP A 120 4.07 -16.01 4.52
N ALA A 121 3.64 -17.27 4.62
CA ALA A 121 2.57 -17.73 5.51
C ALA A 121 2.79 -17.36 6.99
N GLY A 122 4.05 -17.36 7.46
CA GLY A 122 4.38 -16.95 8.83
C GLY A 122 3.98 -15.50 9.11
N ARG A 123 4.36 -14.57 8.22
CA ARG A 123 4.00 -13.15 8.33
C ARG A 123 2.49 -12.94 8.20
N LEU A 124 1.87 -13.66 7.28
CA LEU A 124 0.43 -13.55 7.05
C LEU A 124 -0.37 -14.00 8.28
N ARG A 125 0.01 -15.11 8.92
CA ARG A 125 -0.63 -15.58 10.16
C ARG A 125 -0.41 -14.63 11.33
N GLU A 126 0.78 -14.08 11.48
CA GLU A 126 1.08 -13.09 12.53
C GLU A 126 0.15 -11.86 12.41
N ARG A 127 -0.12 -11.41 11.19
CA ARG A 127 -0.88 -10.19 10.93
C ARG A 127 -2.39 -10.41 10.83
N PHE A 128 -2.84 -11.47 10.17
CA PHE A 128 -4.23 -11.71 9.80
C PHE A 128 -4.86 -12.91 10.54
N GLY A 129 -4.08 -13.64 11.34
CA GLY A 129 -4.54 -14.85 12.02
C GLY A 129 -5.02 -15.90 11.02
N GLU A 130 -6.13 -16.56 11.34
CA GLU A 130 -6.74 -17.61 10.50
C GLU A 130 -7.41 -17.05 9.23
N ASP A 131 -7.70 -15.77 9.18
CA ASP A 131 -8.33 -15.15 8.01
C ASP A 131 -7.46 -15.27 6.75
N CYS A 132 -6.13 -15.30 6.90
CA CYS A 132 -5.23 -15.49 5.77
C CYS A 132 -5.36 -16.87 5.10
N GLU A 133 -5.92 -17.87 5.79
CA GLU A 133 -6.09 -19.23 5.26
C GLU A 133 -7.36 -19.39 4.42
N ARG A 134 -8.26 -18.40 4.45
CA ARG A 134 -9.49 -18.42 3.67
C ARG A 134 -9.19 -18.44 2.16
N PRO A 135 -9.93 -19.25 1.38
CA PRO A 135 -9.70 -19.33 -0.06
C PRO A 135 -9.73 -17.97 -0.80
N PRO A 136 -10.67 -17.03 -0.49
CA PRO A 136 -10.67 -15.70 -1.12
C PRO A 136 -9.40 -14.89 -0.81
N PHE A 137 -8.90 -14.94 0.43
CA PHE A 137 -7.65 -14.25 0.80
C PHE A 137 -6.47 -14.81 0.00
N ARG A 138 -6.34 -16.14 -0.10
CA ARG A 138 -5.27 -16.76 -0.87
C ARG A 138 -5.36 -16.41 -2.36
N ALA A 139 -6.56 -16.42 -2.93
CA ALA A 139 -6.78 -16.02 -4.31
C ALA A 139 -6.36 -14.56 -4.55
N GLY A 140 -6.75 -13.66 -3.65
CA GLY A 140 -6.34 -12.25 -3.68
C GLY A 140 -4.83 -12.09 -3.56
N TYR A 141 -4.18 -12.84 -2.67
CA TYR A 141 -2.72 -12.79 -2.51
C TYR A 141 -1.98 -13.22 -3.78
N GLU A 142 -2.38 -14.32 -4.39
CA GLU A 142 -1.78 -14.78 -5.65
C GLU A 142 -2.00 -13.79 -6.80
N ARG A 143 -3.17 -13.17 -6.84
CA ARG A 143 -3.45 -12.13 -7.84
C ARG A 143 -2.61 -10.87 -7.60
N GLY A 144 -2.47 -10.42 -6.35
CA GLY A 144 -1.62 -9.28 -5.98
C GLY A 144 -0.15 -9.50 -6.32
N ARG A 145 0.35 -10.73 -6.18
CA ARG A 145 1.70 -11.11 -6.63
C ARG A 145 1.87 -10.94 -8.14
N ARG A 146 0.90 -11.43 -8.93
CA ARG A 146 0.95 -11.26 -10.38
C ARG A 146 0.91 -9.78 -10.76
N TYR A 147 0.01 -9.02 -10.16
CA TYR A 147 -0.09 -7.57 -10.35
C TYR A 147 1.24 -6.87 -10.07
N GLN A 148 1.90 -7.21 -8.96
CA GLN A 148 3.21 -6.63 -8.62
C GLN A 148 4.28 -6.94 -9.68
N SER A 149 4.30 -8.17 -10.19
CA SER A 149 5.24 -8.59 -11.25
C SER A 149 4.96 -7.85 -12.56
N GLU A 150 3.69 -7.76 -12.97
CA GLU A 150 3.27 -7.02 -14.16
C GLU A 150 3.66 -5.53 -14.11
N MET A 151 3.48 -4.92 -12.92
CA MET A 151 3.88 -3.53 -12.72
C MET A 151 5.40 -3.34 -12.78
N ALA A 152 6.17 -4.28 -12.22
CA ALA A 152 7.63 -4.24 -12.28
C ALA A 152 8.17 -4.39 -13.72
N GLU A 153 7.51 -5.19 -14.54
CA GLU A 153 7.91 -5.37 -15.96
C GLU A 153 7.61 -4.12 -16.79
N ARG A 154 6.47 -3.47 -16.57
CA ARG A 154 6.10 -2.21 -17.26
C ARG A 154 7.08 -1.06 -17.00
N HIS A 155 7.85 -1.12 -15.92
CA HIS A 155 8.82 -0.07 -15.57
C HIS A 155 10.25 -0.37 -16.06
N LYS A 156 10.47 -1.54 -16.67
CA LYS A 156 11.77 -1.91 -17.26
C LYS A 156 11.91 -1.49 -18.74
N GLY A 157 10.83 -1.06 -19.36
CA GLY A 157 10.78 -0.56 -20.74
C GLY A 157 10.74 0.94 -20.79
#